data_3cf8230bdb4940bc5bcf69574898f684
#
_entry.id   3cf8230bdb4940bc5bcf69574898f684
#
_cell.length_a   1.000
_cell.length_b   1.000
_cell.length_c   1.000
_cell.angle_alpha   90.00
_cell.angle_beta   90.00
_cell.angle_gamma   90.00
#
_symmetry.space_group_name_H-M   'P 1'
#
loop_
_entity.id
_entity.type
_entity.pdbx_description
1 polymer ?
#
loop_
_entity_poly.entity_id
_entity_poly.type
_entity_poly.pdbx_seq_one_letter_code
_entity_poly.pdbx_strand_id
1 'polypeptide(L)'
;MKEIATDSHYILSDEKYPVTFDYAGQDTALVEIKTNGGEAIKNDILYGSVKGLKIDRETEAVIAGAKFGLFHSGETEFTAESAILTVESGEDGLFMFEKIPYGNWLVKELQPADGYLPNEEIYPVRISENGQTIGITVVNDRIPEIGTQAAVDGEKEICATEVFTLTDTVSYSHLIPGKEYVLVGTLMDKSTGKAFIENGNAVTAETVFTPETPNGTVTVTFTFNARLIRENTSLVVFETLYKDGKELAVHADINDNGQTVKVKVPEIGTKATVDGKKEVTASGRVKIEDIVSYKNLTPGKEYAVKGVLMNKATGEPLLADGKEIRSSFTFKPDKPDGEINITFVFDASGLKTATEIVVFETLYRDGTEIAAHADLKDEGQTVKIMPPTPDNPQTGDNSNLGFWIGLGAVALGGLVAVIIIRVKSRKDEDDE
;
A
#
# COMPACT_ATOMS: atom_id res chain seq x y z
N MET A 1 -0.98 -83.27 -19.70
CA MET A 1 -1.89 -82.17 -19.95
C MET A 1 -1.04 -80.91 -20.08
N LYS A 2 -1.42 -79.95 -20.94
CA LYS A 2 -0.81 -78.64 -21.05
C LYS A 2 -1.98 -77.60 -21.12
N GLU A 3 -1.81 -76.45 -20.53
CA GLU A 3 -2.73 -75.38 -20.72
C GLU A 3 -2.66 -74.81 -22.15
N ILE A 4 -3.78 -74.61 -22.81
CA ILE A 4 -3.89 -74.13 -24.20
C ILE A 4 -4.53 -72.75 -24.28
N ALA A 5 -5.16 -72.27 -23.20
CA ALA A 5 -5.72 -70.95 -23.06
C ALA A 5 -5.89 -70.63 -21.57
N THR A 6 -5.77 -69.36 -21.21
CA THR A 6 -5.98 -68.84 -19.87
C THR A 6 -6.80 -67.55 -19.95
N ASP A 7 -7.31 -67.10 -18.82
CA ASP A 7 -7.91 -65.76 -18.72
C ASP A 7 -6.84 -64.67 -19.01
N SER A 8 -7.27 -63.53 -19.55
CA SER A 8 -6.43 -62.42 -19.95
C SER A 8 -5.59 -61.77 -18.80
N HIS A 9 -5.92 -62.12 -17.54
CA HIS A 9 -5.21 -61.66 -16.35
C HIS A 9 -3.96 -62.48 -16.02
N TYR A 10 -3.80 -63.61 -16.66
CA TYR A 10 -2.74 -64.59 -16.32
C TYR A 10 -1.81 -64.87 -17.49
N ILE A 11 -0.62 -65.29 -17.13
CA ILE A 11 0.37 -65.81 -18.10
C ILE A 11 -0.01 -67.23 -18.45
N LEU A 12 -0.14 -67.53 -19.75
CA LEU A 12 -0.37 -68.90 -20.21
C LEU A 12 0.85 -69.76 -19.82
N SER A 13 0.60 -70.85 -19.05
CA SER A 13 1.65 -71.73 -18.59
C SER A 13 2.12 -72.64 -19.71
N ASP A 14 3.45 -72.73 -19.90
CA ASP A 14 4.09 -73.67 -20.79
C ASP A 14 4.37 -75.07 -20.13
N GLU A 15 4.04 -75.21 -18.88
CA GLU A 15 4.25 -76.43 -18.13
C GLU A 15 3.44 -77.61 -18.67
N LYS A 16 4.03 -78.75 -18.62
CA LYS A 16 3.37 -80.02 -19.01
C LYS A 16 3.21 -80.90 -17.78
N TYR A 17 1.99 -81.21 -17.46
CA TYR A 17 1.64 -82.04 -16.33
C TYR A 17 1.44 -83.50 -16.82
N PRO A 18 2.14 -84.48 -16.29
CA PRO A 18 1.89 -85.85 -16.63
C PRO A 18 0.50 -86.31 -16.16
N VAL A 19 -0.14 -87.10 -16.99
CA VAL A 19 -1.42 -87.68 -16.66
C VAL A 19 -1.21 -89.24 -16.70
N THR A 20 -1.46 -89.84 -15.58
CA THR A 20 -1.34 -91.34 -15.46
C THR A 20 -2.73 -91.90 -15.28
N PHE A 21 -2.93 -93.03 -15.90
CA PHE A 21 -4.15 -93.78 -15.74
C PHE A 21 -3.79 -95.12 -15.03
N ASP A 22 -4.42 -95.30 -13.88
CA ASP A 22 -4.33 -96.59 -13.20
C ASP A 22 -5.57 -97.43 -13.55
N TYR A 23 -5.37 -98.60 -14.10
CA TYR A 23 -6.48 -99.49 -14.43
C TYR A 23 -7.18 -99.97 -13.15
N ALA A 24 -8.41 -99.65 -12.95
CA ALA A 24 -9.17 -99.95 -11.73
C ALA A 24 -10.15 -101.09 -11.86
N GLY A 25 -10.04 -102.00 -12.96
CA GLY A 25 -10.89 -103.11 -13.22
C GLY A 25 -12.02 -102.75 -14.20
N GLN A 26 -12.63 -103.86 -14.79
CA GLN A 26 -13.76 -103.73 -15.79
C GLN A 26 -15.01 -103.17 -15.23
N ASP A 27 -15.23 -103.25 -13.91
CA ASP A 27 -16.51 -102.88 -13.24
C ASP A 27 -16.41 -101.42 -12.75
N THR A 28 -15.36 -100.69 -13.02
CA THR A 28 -15.24 -99.27 -12.59
C THR A 28 -15.63 -98.36 -13.72
N ALA A 29 -16.88 -97.80 -13.54
CA ALA A 29 -17.52 -96.85 -14.53
C ALA A 29 -16.82 -95.47 -14.61
N LEU A 30 -16.11 -95.06 -13.57
CA LEU A 30 -15.42 -93.74 -13.48
C LEU A 30 -14.05 -93.94 -12.89
N VAL A 31 -13.00 -93.44 -13.60
CA VAL A 31 -11.63 -93.32 -13.11
C VAL A 31 -11.32 -91.90 -12.85
N GLU A 32 -11.05 -91.53 -11.62
CA GLU A 32 -10.48 -90.22 -11.31
C GLU A 32 -9.07 -90.06 -11.83
N ILE A 33 -8.88 -89.08 -12.65
CA ILE A 33 -7.52 -88.72 -13.15
C ILE A 33 -7.01 -87.55 -12.32
N LYS A 34 -5.93 -87.84 -11.60
CA LYS A 34 -5.21 -86.83 -10.86
C LYS A 34 -4.08 -86.25 -11.72
N THR A 35 -4.12 -84.99 -11.99
CA THR A 35 -3.02 -84.24 -12.61
C THR A 35 -2.30 -83.44 -11.55
N ASN A 36 -1.03 -83.12 -11.73
CA ASN A 36 -0.23 -82.31 -10.78
C ASN A 36 -0.27 -82.90 -9.34
N GLY A 37 -0.30 -84.20 -9.18
CA GLY A 37 -0.38 -84.87 -7.88
C GLY A 37 -1.68 -84.60 -7.10
N GLY A 38 -2.71 -83.99 -7.72
CA GLY A 38 -3.94 -83.52 -7.10
C GLY A 38 -3.90 -82.09 -6.61
N GLU A 39 -2.78 -81.42 -6.76
CA GLU A 39 -2.64 -80.01 -6.43
C GLU A 39 -3.29 -79.12 -7.51
N ALA A 40 -3.76 -77.93 -7.13
CA ALA A 40 -4.29 -76.95 -8.06
C ALA A 40 -3.17 -76.42 -8.99
N ILE A 41 -3.47 -76.29 -10.28
CA ILE A 41 -2.61 -75.66 -11.26
C ILE A 41 -2.78 -74.13 -11.07
N LYS A 42 -1.66 -73.42 -10.85
CA LYS A 42 -1.64 -71.97 -10.61
C LYS A 42 -1.06 -71.26 -11.83
N ASN A 43 -1.67 -70.16 -12.22
CA ASN A 43 -1.16 -69.27 -13.21
C ASN A 43 -0.59 -68.00 -12.55
N ASP A 44 0.47 -67.49 -13.08
CA ASP A 44 1.05 -66.22 -12.65
C ASP A 44 0.21 -65.04 -13.23
N ILE A 45 -0.01 -64.02 -12.42
CA ILE A 45 -0.70 -62.81 -12.85
C ILE A 45 0.22 -62.03 -13.80
N LEU A 46 -0.36 -61.37 -14.82
CA LEU A 46 0.33 -60.42 -15.67
C LEU A 46 0.66 -59.15 -14.88
N TYR A 47 1.94 -58.72 -14.97
CA TYR A 47 2.42 -57.47 -14.38
C TYR A 47 3.04 -56.56 -15.44
N GLY A 48 2.85 -55.24 -15.29
CA GLY A 48 3.55 -54.23 -16.03
C GLY A 48 4.12 -53.16 -15.11
N SER A 49 4.55 -52.05 -15.69
CA SER A 49 5.09 -50.88 -15.00
C SER A 49 4.61 -49.59 -15.65
N VAL A 50 4.64 -48.50 -14.88
CA VAL A 50 4.49 -47.13 -15.38
C VAL A 50 5.76 -46.37 -15.11
N LYS A 51 6.39 -45.86 -16.17
CA LYS A 51 7.57 -44.99 -16.10
C LYS A 51 7.14 -43.56 -16.42
N GLY A 52 7.24 -42.65 -15.44
CA GLY A 52 6.98 -41.25 -15.61
C GLY A 52 8.22 -40.41 -15.75
N LEU A 53 8.10 -39.29 -16.49
CA LEU A 53 9.08 -38.22 -16.55
C LEU A 53 8.43 -36.94 -16.04
N LYS A 54 9.00 -36.31 -15.02
CA LYS A 54 8.56 -35.06 -14.46
C LYS A 54 9.39 -33.90 -15.00
N ILE A 55 8.74 -32.90 -15.60
CA ILE A 55 9.40 -31.73 -16.22
C ILE A 55 8.71 -30.41 -15.91
N ASP A 56 9.49 -29.34 -15.99
CA ASP A 56 9.09 -27.95 -15.95
C ASP A 56 8.48 -27.53 -17.30
N ARG A 57 7.34 -26.85 -17.31
CA ARG A 57 6.66 -26.43 -18.54
C ARG A 57 7.46 -25.39 -19.33
N GLU A 58 8.12 -24.46 -18.65
CA GLU A 58 8.80 -23.31 -19.28
C GLU A 58 10.16 -23.71 -19.87
N THR A 59 10.91 -24.52 -19.11
CA THR A 59 12.31 -24.83 -19.42
C THR A 59 12.54 -26.24 -19.93
N GLU A 60 11.53 -27.13 -19.81
CA GLU A 60 11.62 -28.58 -20.07
C GLU A 60 12.65 -29.28 -19.17
N ALA A 61 13.19 -28.60 -18.16
CA ALA A 61 14.10 -29.19 -17.20
C ALA A 61 13.41 -30.27 -16.36
N VAL A 62 14.15 -31.31 -16.00
CA VAL A 62 13.64 -32.37 -15.12
C VAL A 62 13.39 -31.82 -13.70
N ILE A 63 12.38 -32.39 -13.02
CA ILE A 63 12.00 -31.98 -11.66
C ILE A 63 12.09 -33.19 -10.72
N ALA A 64 12.90 -33.06 -9.68
CA ALA A 64 13.02 -34.02 -8.58
C ALA A 64 12.04 -33.67 -7.44
N GLY A 65 11.67 -34.67 -6.62
CA GLY A 65 10.94 -34.44 -5.37
C GLY A 65 9.42 -34.35 -5.48
N ALA A 66 8.83 -34.49 -6.68
CA ALA A 66 7.38 -34.56 -6.83
C ALA A 66 6.87 -35.97 -6.48
N LYS A 67 5.78 -36.07 -5.71
CA LYS A 67 5.20 -37.35 -5.26
C LYS A 67 3.98 -37.72 -6.08
N PHE A 68 3.92 -38.98 -6.47
CA PHE A 68 2.87 -39.57 -7.29
C PHE A 68 2.19 -40.72 -6.59
N GLY A 69 0.89 -40.89 -6.81
CA GLY A 69 0.12 -42.06 -6.40
C GLY A 69 -0.40 -42.85 -7.57
N LEU A 70 -0.41 -44.20 -7.43
CA LEU A 70 -1.10 -45.14 -8.30
C LEU A 70 -2.43 -45.55 -7.63
N PHE A 71 -3.53 -45.47 -8.39
CA PHE A 71 -4.89 -45.68 -7.89
C PHE A 71 -5.66 -46.67 -8.76
N HIS A 72 -6.70 -47.29 -8.18
CA HIS A 72 -7.68 -48.02 -8.95
C HIS A 72 -8.47 -47.10 -9.90
N SER A 73 -8.93 -47.63 -11.03
CA SER A 73 -9.67 -46.85 -12.04
C SER A 73 -10.99 -46.25 -11.58
N GLY A 74 -11.54 -46.70 -10.44
CA GLY A 74 -12.78 -46.18 -9.83
C GLY A 74 -12.54 -45.20 -8.68
N GLU A 75 -11.28 -44.83 -8.39
CA GLU A 75 -10.96 -43.92 -7.29
C GLU A 75 -11.45 -42.51 -7.58
N THR A 76 -12.00 -41.86 -6.57
CA THR A 76 -12.50 -40.48 -6.62
C THR A 76 -11.78 -39.54 -5.66
N GLU A 77 -11.08 -40.08 -4.66
CA GLU A 77 -10.29 -39.34 -3.69
C GLU A 77 -8.81 -39.71 -3.83
N PHE A 78 -7.98 -38.74 -4.24
CA PHE A 78 -6.56 -38.97 -4.54
C PHE A 78 -5.69 -38.47 -3.39
N THR A 79 -5.49 -39.33 -2.40
CA THR A 79 -4.62 -39.07 -1.23
C THR A 79 -3.52 -40.11 -1.13
N ALA A 80 -2.52 -39.87 -0.28
CA ALA A 80 -1.46 -40.85 -0.02
C ALA A 80 -2.04 -42.13 0.64
N GLU A 81 -3.11 -42.00 1.40
CA GLU A 81 -3.79 -43.10 2.09
C GLU A 81 -4.63 -43.96 1.14
N SER A 82 -5.24 -43.37 0.10
CA SER A 82 -6.01 -44.11 -0.91
C SER A 82 -5.16 -44.66 -2.04
N ALA A 83 -3.92 -44.18 -2.15
CA ALA A 83 -2.95 -44.70 -3.14
C ALA A 83 -2.52 -46.12 -2.82
N ILE A 84 -2.51 -46.99 -3.84
CA ILE A 84 -2.00 -48.35 -3.73
C ILE A 84 -0.46 -48.39 -3.64
N LEU A 85 0.17 -47.53 -4.40
CA LEU A 85 1.63 -47.30 -4.41
C LEU A 85 1.87 -45.78 -4.48
N THR A 86 2.93 -45.33 -3.82
CA THR A 86 3.44 -43.97 -3.95
C THR A 86 4.92 -44.00 -4.35
N VAL A 87 5.31 -43.06 -5.21
CA VAL A 87 6.72 -42.90 -5.67
C VAL A 87 7.04 -41.42 -5.74
N GLU A 88 8.32 -41.11 -5.76
CA GLU A 88 8.85 -39.74 -5.87
C GLU A 88 9.75 -39.61 -7.10
N SER A 89 9.75 -38.49 -7.81
CA SER A 89 10.65 -38.23 -8.92
C SER A 89 12.08 -38.02 -8.43
N GLY A 90 13.05 -38.73 -9.09
CA GLY A 90 14.46 -38.62 -8.78
C GLY A 90 15.12 -37.38 -9.40
N GLU A 91 16.44 -37.24 -9.18
CA GLU A 91 17.27 -36.16 -9.73
C GLU A 91 17.23 -36.08 -11.28
N ASP A 92 16.90 -37.18 -11.93
CA ASP A 92 16.71 -37.29 -13.38
C ASP A 92 15.25 -37.03 -13.81
N GLY A 93 14.38 -36.62 -12.88
CA GLY A 93 12.95 -36.44 -13.08
C GLY A 93 12.15 -37.72 -13.29
N LEU A 94 12.79 -38.90 -13.25
CA LEU A 94 12.11 -40.17 -13.47
C LEU A 94 11.43 -40.65 -12.18
N PHE A 95 10.26 -41.27 -12.35
CA PHE A 95 9.59 -42.05 -11.32
C PHE A 95 9.02 -43.33 -11.92
N MET A 96 8.88 -44.38 -11.12
CA MET A 96 8.45 -45.69 -11.64
C MET A 96 7.56 -46.42 -10.65
N PHE A 97 6.40 -46.87 -11.12
CA PHE A 97 5.58 -47.85 -10.45
C PHE A 97 5.85 -49.21 -11.09
N GLU A 98 6.27 -50.17 -10.30
CA GLU A 98 6.59 -51.50 -10.75
C GLU A 98 5.56 -52.52 -10.26
N LYS A 99 5.51 -53.69 -10.92
CA LYS A 99 4.63 -54.81 -10.54
C LYS A 99 3.18 -54.44 -10.45
N ILE A 100 2.71 -53.60 -11.39
CA ILE A 100 1.30 -53.24 -11.51
C ILE A 100 0.55 -54.40 -12.16
N PRO A 101 -0.47 -54.97 -11.51
CA PRO A 101 -1.25 -56.06 -12.09
C PRO A 101 -1.99 -55.65 -13.35
N TYR A 102 -2.38 -56.64 -14.19
CA TYR A 102 -3.30 -56.42 -15.29
C TYR A 102 -4.53 -55.58 -14.86
N GLY A 103 -4.93 -54.60 -15.68
CA GLY A 103 -6.09 -53.78 -15.39
C GLY A 103 -5.93 -52.32 -15.80
N ASN A 104 -6.95 -51.51 -15.42
CA ASN A 104 -6.97 -50.06 -15.62
C ASN A 104 -6.61 -49.40 -14.29
N TRP A 105 -5.73 -48.41 -14.38
CA TRP A 105 -5.20 -47.67 -13.25
C TRP A 105 -5.20 -46.18 -13.52
N LEU A 106 -5.05 -45.37 -12.47
CA LEU A 106 -4.91 -43.92 -12.55
C LEU A 106 -3.59 -43.53 -11.86
N VAL A 107 -2.86 -42.62 -12.47
CA VAL A 107 -1.71 -41.94 -11.83
C VAL A 107 -2.06 -40.47 -11.63
N LYS A 108 -1.76 -39.95 -10.46
CA LYS A 108 -1.95 -38.53 -10.13
C LYS A 108 -0.79 -38.04 -9.28
N GLU A 109 -0.41 -36.75 -9.48
CA GLU A 109 0.49 -36.07 -8.56
C GLU A 109 -0.24 -35.82 -7.23
N LEU A 110 0.40 -36.21 -6.13
CA LEU A 110 -0.08 -36.02 -4.76
C LEU A 110 0.51 -34.77 -4.11
N GLN A 111 1.77 -34.46 -4.47
CA GLN A 111 2.51 -33.32 -3.96
C GLN A 111 3.47 -32.83 -5.05
N PRO A 112 3.39 -31.55 -5.44
CA PRO A 112 4.39 -30.97 -6.34
C PRO A 112 5.76 -30.87 -5.65
N ALA A 113 6.81 -30.72 -6.42
CA ALA A 113 8.10 -30.31 -5.92
C ALA A 113 8.07 -28.84 -5.42
N ASP A 114 9.02 -28.46 -4.57
CA ASP A 114 9.14 -27.11 -4.07
C ASP A 114 9.31 -26.08 -5.22
N GLY A 115 8.57 -25.00 -5.16
CA GLY A 115 8.57 -23.95 -6.18
C GLY A 115 7.60 -24.18 -7.36
N TYR A 116 6.80 -25.26 -7.32
CA TYR A 116 5.86 -25.60 -8.38
C TYR A 116 4.41 -25.62 -7.89
N LEU A 117 3.48 -25.28 -8.79
CA LEU A 117 2.04 -25.44 -8.58
C LEU A 117 1.64 -26.91 -8.72
N PRO A 118 0.59 -27.38 -7.99
CA PRO A 118 0.09 -28.75 -8.15
C PRO A 118 -0.40 -29.04 -9.57
N ASN A 119 -0.11 -30.24 -10.08
CA ASN A 119 -0.72 -30.75 -11.30
C ASN A 119 -2.03 -31.49 -10.94
N GLU A 120 -3.15 -30.99 -11.44
CA GLU A 120 -4.48 -31.57 -11.16
C GLU A 120 -4.90 -32.63 -12.18
N GLU A 121 -4.07 -32.92 -13.19
CA GLU A 121 -4.37 -33.94 -14.19
C GLU A 121 -4.31 -35.34 -13.63
N ILE A 122 -5.20 -36.20 -14.17
CA ILE A 122 -5.25 -37.62 -13.86
C ILE A 122 -4.82 -38.36 -15.11
N TYR A 123 -3.84 -39.26 -14.99
CA TYR A 123 -3.25 -40.01 -16.10
C TYR A 123 -3.80 -41.43 -16.08
N PRO A 124 -4.74 -41.80 -16.96
CA PRO A 124 -5.20 -43.17 -17.07
C PRO A 124 -4.16 -44.05 -17.75
N VAL A 125 -3.88 -45.19 -17.16
CA VAL A 125 -2.92 -46.20 -17.68
C VAL A 125 -3.56 -47.59 -17.68
N ARG A 126 -3.19 -48.44 -18.66
CA ARG A 126 -3.72 -49.78 -18.78
C ARG A 126 -2.59 -50.80 -18.97
N ILE A 127 -2.51 -51.75 -18.06
CA ILE A 127 -1.62 -52.92 -18.18
C ILE A 127 -2.41 -54.04 -18.82
N SER A 128 -1.98 -54.50 -20.01
CA SER A 128 -2.63 -55.53 -20.81
C SER A 128 -1.71 -56.65 -21.25
N GLU A 129 -0.37 -56.46 -21.13
CA GLU A 129 0.64 -57.43 -21.54
C GLU A 129 1.71 -57.60 -20.45
N ASN A 130 2.25 -58.82 -20.34
CA ASN A 130 3.28 -59.11 -19.35
C ASN A 130 4.59 -58.38 -19.67
N GLY A 131 5.16 -57.66 -18.69
CA GLY A 131 6.38 -56.87 -18.85
C GLY A 131 6.15 -55.52 -19.57
N GLN A 132 4.89 -55.14 -19.86
CA GLN A 132 4.58 -53.85 -20.49
C GLN A 132 5.08 -52.70 -19.63
N THR A 133 5.69 -51.69 -20.26
CA THR A 133 5.98 -50.38 -19.60
C THR A 133 5.22 -49.26 -20.29
N ILE A 134 4.38 -48.56 -19.55
CA ILE A 134 3.66 -47.40 -20.02
C ILE A 134 4.47 -46.14 -19.67
N GLY A 135 4.76 -45.28 -20.68
CA GLY A 135 5.41 -44.00 -20.47
C GLY A 135 4.42 -42.88 -20.30
N ILE A 136 4.60 -42.02 -19.31
CA ILE A 136 3.82 -40.75 -19.15
C ILE A 136 4.79 -39.58 -18.90
N THR A 137 4.40 -38.39 -19.34
CA THR A 137 5.10 -37.12 -19.00
C THR A 137 4.17 -36.26 -18.20
N VAL A 138 4.63 -35.82 -17.03
CA VAL A 138 3.89 -34.95 -16.14
C VAL A 138 4.59 -33.60 -16.07
N VAL A 139 3.85 -32.54 -16.39
CA VAL A 139 4.38 -31.16 -16.51
C VAL A 139 3.87 -30.34 -15.35
N ASN A 140 4.74 -29.58 -14.66
CA ASN A 140 4.30 -28.59 -13.67
C ASN A 140 4.69 -27.17 -14.11
N ASP A 141 3.88 -26.23 -13.62
CA ASP A 141 4.11 -24.80 -13.73
C ASP A 141 4.80 -24.31 -12.46
N ARG A 142 5.78 -23.42 -12.59
CA ARG A 142 6.38 -22.73 -11.43
C ARG A 142 5.37 -21.85 -10.75
N ILE A 143 5.56 -21.62 -9.46
CA ILE A 143 4.80 -20.64 -8.72
C ILE A 143 5.09 -19.25 -9.33
N PRO A 144 4.10 -18.50 -9.78
CA PRO A 144 4.29 -17.15 -10.28
C PRO A 144 4.86 -16.22 -9.23
N GLU A 145 5.70 -15.29 -9.68
CA GLU A 145 6.22 -14.20 -8.86
C GLU A 145 5.85 -12.86 -9.48
N ILE A 146 5.60 -11.86 -8.65
CA ILE A 146 5.40 -10.47 -9.04
C ILE A 146 6.29 -9.54 -8.25
N GLY A 147 6.81 -8.50 -8.93
CA GLY A 147 7.54 -7.40 -8.32
C GLY A 147 7.04 -6.10 -8.93
N THR A 148 7.00 -5.01 -8.16
CA THR A 148 6.29 -3.81 -8.59
C THR A 148 7.09 -2.53 -8.41
N GLN A 149 6.78 -1.49 -9.19
CA GLN A 149 7.39 -0.17 -9.09
C GLN A 149 6.37 0.94 -9.39
N ALA A 150 5.92 1.62 -8.34
CA ALA A 150 4.94 2.68 -8.41
C ALA A 150 5.57 4.06 -8.60
N ALA A 151 4.94 4.92 -9.41
CA ALA A 151 5.34 6.32 -9.60
C ALA A 151 4.13 7.17 -10.03
N VAL A 152 4.23 8.49 -9.86
CA VAL A 152 3.33 9.47 -10.45
C VAL A 152 4.15 10.30 -11.44
N ASP A 153 3.83 10.22 -12.73
CA ASP A 153 4.61 10.87 -13.81
C ASP A 153 6.13 10.60 -13.74
N GLY A 154 6.51 9.40 -13.26
CA GLY A 154 7.90 8.98 -13.05
C GLY A 154 8.50 9.42 -11.71
N GLU A 155 7.81 10.21 -10.91
CA GLU A 155 8.27 10.77 -9.64
C GLU A 155 7.81 9.92 -8.43
N LYS A 156 8.66 9.90 -7.40
CA LYS A 156 8.39 9.22 -6.13
C LYS A 156 7.88 10.14 -5.02
N GLU A 157 7.78 11.44 -5.31
CA GLU A 157 7.29 12.44 -4.38
C GLU A 157 6.38 13.43 -5.11
N ILE A 158 5.21 13.69 -4.55
CA ILE A 158 4.20 14.59 -5.11
C ILE A 158 3.70 15.58 -4.04
N CYS A 159 3.17 16.70 -4.51
CA CYS A 159 2.50 17.68 -3.67
C CYS A 159 0.99 17.45 -3.66
N ALA A 160 0.35 17.47 -2.50
CA ALA A 160 -1.08 17.20 -2.28
C ALA A 160 -2.00 18.35 -2.80
N THR A 161 -1.93 18.66 -4.10
CA THR A 161 -2.61 19.82 -4.69
C THR A 161 -3.68 19.48 -5.72
N GLU A 162 -3.75 18.24 -6.20
CA GLU A 162 -4.64 17.83 -7.29
C GLU A 162 -5.02 16.35 -7.22
N VAL A 163 -5.79 15.91 -8.20
CA VAL A 163 -6.04 14.49 -8.46
C VAL A 163 -4.86 13.96 -9.27
N PHE A 164 -4.29 12.83 -8.82
CA PHE A 164 -3.17 12.19 -9.48
C PHE A 164 -3.54 10.82 -10.04
N THR A 165 -2.85 10.44 -11.10
CA THR A 165 -2.79 9.06 -11.59
C THR A 165 -1.44 8.47 -11.18
N LEU A 166 -1.47 7.50 -10.27
CA LEU A 166 -0.31 6.71 -9.91
C LEU A 166 -0.25 5.50 -10.86
N THR A 167 0.90 5.30 -11.46
CA THR A 167 1.18 4.16 -12.34
C THR A 167 2.07 3.19 -11.59
N ASP A 168 1.62 1.95 -11.46
CA ASP A 168 2.44 0.86 -10.96
C ASP A 168 2.80 -0.09 -12.10
N THR A 169 4.10 -0.28 -12.31
CA THR A 169 4.63 -1.23 -13.28
C THR A 169 4.96 -2.53 -12.57
N VAL A 170 4.14 -3.55 -12.83
CA VAL A 170 4.29 -4.88 -12.23
C VAL A 170 5.05 -5.78 -13.18
N SER A 171 6.22 -6.25 -12.75
CA SER A 171 6.95 -7.34 -13.40
C SER A 171 6.37 -8.67 -12.94
N TYR A 172 6.25 -9.61 -13.86
CA TYR A 172 5.79 -10.97 -13.54
C TYR A 172 6.76 -12.00 -14.12
N SER A 173 6.81 -13.18 -13.47
CA SER A 173 7.53 -14.35 -13.94
C SER A 173 6.69 -15.61 -13.80
N HIS A 174 7.02 -16.61 -14.66
CA HIS A 174 6.44 -17.95 -14.67
C HIS A 174 4.94 -18.00 -14.97
N LEU A 175 4.41 -17.01 -15.71
CA LEU A 175 3.02 -17.08 -16.18
C LEU A 175 2.91 -17.98 -17.42
N ILE A 176 1.73 -18.57 -17.62
CA ILE A 176 1.44 -19.40 -18.79
C ILE A 176 0.98 -18.46 -19.93
N PRO A 177 1.74 -18.38 -21.05
CA PRO A 177 1.35 -17.56 -22.19
C PRO A 177 -0.03 -17.94 -22.75
N GLY A 178 -0.78 -16.92 -23.19
CA GLY A 178 -2.12 -17.10 -23.74
C GLY A 178 -3.22 -17.43 -22.73
N LYS A 179 -2.93 -17.42 -21.43
CA LYS A 179 -3.94 -17.51 -20.35
C LYS A 179 -4.25 -16.13 -19.80
N GLU A 180 -5.50 -15.92 -19.40
CA GLU A 180 -5.94 -14.69 -18.76
C GLU A 180 -5.59 -14.66 -17.28
N TYR A 181 -5.12 -13.51 -16.83
CA TYR A 181 -4.81 -13.21 -15.43
C TYR A 181 -5.46 -11.89 -15.04
N VAL A 182 -5.76 -11.76 -13.75
CA VAL A 182 -6.29 -10.54 -13.14
C VAL A 182 -5.32 -10.06 -12.08
N LEU A 183 -4.84 -8.82 -12.22
CA LEU A 183 -4.01 -8.16 -11.23
C LEU A 183 -4.87 -7.12 -10.51
N VAL A 184 -4.96 -7.25 -9.19
CA VAL A 184 -5.71 -6.34 -8.32
C VAL A 184 -4.75 -5.60 -7.42
N GLY A 185 -4.76 -4.26 -7.55
CA GLY A 185 -3.96 -3.39 -6.73
C GLY A 185 -4.77 -2.65 -5.67
N THR A 186 -4.18 -2.38 -4.52
CA THR A 186 -4.74 -1.58 -3.43
C THR A 186 -3.74 -0.54 -2.97
N LEU A 187 -4.17 0.72 -2.92
CA LEU A 187 -3.35 1.81 -2.40
C LEU A 187 -3.43 1.84 -0.87
N MET A 188 -2.30 1.71 -0.20
CA MET A 188 -2.18 1.65 1.25
C MET A 188 -1.61 2.95 1.81
N ASP A 189 -2.10 3.41 2.94
CA ASP A 189 -1.47 4.47 3.74
C ASP A 189 -0.42 3.83 4.67
N LYS A 190 0.85 4.15 4.43
CA LYS A 190 1.99 3.61 5.18
C LYS A 190 1.91 3.93 6.68
N SER A 191 1.38 5.08 7.05
CA SER A 191 1.32 5.54 8.45
C SER A 191 0.35 4.71 9.29
N THR A 192 -0.73 4.26 8.68
CA THR A 192 -1.79 3.49 9.36
C THR A 192 -1.72 1.99 9.08
N GLY A 193 -1.00 1.58 8.03
CA GLY A 193 -0.98 0.20 7.54
C GLY A 193 -2.32 -0.28 6.98
N LYS A 194 -3.24 0.66 6.64
CA LYS A 194 -4.57 0.36 6.11
C LYS A 194 -4.73 0.88 4.68
N ALA A 195 -5.74 0.38 3.99
CA ALA A 195 -6.09 0.91 2.68
C ALA A 195 -6.37 2.42 2.76
N PHE A 196 -5.85 3.17 1.78
CA PHE A 196 -6.18 4.58 1.61
C PHE A 196 -7.64 4.71 1.17
N ILE A 197 -8.41 5.48 1.94
CA ILE A 197 -9.86 5.61 1.75
C ILE A 197 -10.19 6.95 1.09
N GLU A 198 -10.93 6.89 -0.02
CA GLU A 198 -11.52 8.05 -0.67
C GLU A 198 -13.03 7.85 -0.78
N ASN A 199 -13.82 8.85 -0.35
CA ASN A 199 -15.28 8.80 -0.37
C ASN A 199 -15.90 7.54 0.28
N GLY A 200 -15.24 7.03 1.33
CA GLY A 200 -15.68 5.84 2.08
C GLY A 200 -15.28 4.49 1.48
N ASN A 201 -14.57 4.48 0.34
CA ASN A 201 -14.09 3.27 -0.32
C ASN A 201 -12.58 3.23 -0.38
N ALA A 202 -12.01 2.02 -0.36
CA ALA A 202 -10.59 1.84 -0.63
C ALA A 202 -10.27 2.23 -2.08
N VAL A 203 -9.13 2.89 -2.29
CA VAL A 203 -8.62 3.16 -3.63
C VAL A 203 -7.97 1.89 -4.14
N THR A 204 -8.60 1.26 -5.12
CA THR A 204 -8.16 0.01 -5.76
C THR A 204 -8.13 0.17 -7.27
N ALA A 205 -7.38 -0.68 -7.93
CA ALA A 205 -7.34 -0.78 -9.38
C ALA A 205 -7.27 -2.25 -9.80
N GLU A 206 -7.76 -2.55 -10.98
CA GLU A 206 -7.75 -3.89 -11.56
C GLU A 206 -7.26 -3.83 -13.00
N THR A 207 -6.42 -4.78 -13.39
CA THR A 207 -5.98 -4.96 -14.77
C THR A 207 -6.11 -6.42 -15.16
N VAL A 208 -6.90 -6.69 -16.22
CA VAL A 208 -6.99 -8.01 -16.84
C VAL A 208 -6.00 -8.06 -18.00
N PHE A 209 -5.18 -9.10 -18.07
CA PHE A 209 -4.18 -9.23 -19.13
C PHE A 209 -3.91 -10.69 -19.50
N THR A 210 -3.39 -10.86 -20.71
CA THR A 210 -2.97 -12.16 -21.25
C THR A 210 -1.50 -12.04 -21.64
N PRO A 211 -0.55 -12.66 -20.90
CA PRO A 211 0.85 -12.59 -21.21
C PRO A 211 1.18 -13.31 -22.54
N GLU A 212 2.06 -12.72 -23.34
CA GLU A 212 2.59 -13.37 -24.56
C GLU A 212 3.79 -14.26 -24.25
N THR A 213 4.49 -13.94 -23.14
CA THR A 213 5.69 -14.66 -22.67
C THR A 213 5.55 -14.98 -21.18
N PRO A 214 6.25 -16.02 -20.65
CA PRO A 214 6.19 -16.37 -19.24
C PRO A 214 6.61 -15.23 -18.30
N ASN A 215 7.50 -14.35 -18.78
CA ASN A 215 8.06 -13.24 -18.04
C ASN A 215 7.80 -11.94 -18.78
N GLY A 216 7.45 -10.88 -18.05
CA GLY A 216 7.14 -9.59 -18.68
C GLY A 216 6.70 -8.53 -17.67
N THR A 217 6.02 -7.52 -18.16
CA THR A 217 5.49 -6.43 -17.33
C THR A 217 4.05 -6.09 -17.72
N VAL A 218 3.28 -5.64 -16.75
CA VAL A 218 1.92 -5.11 -16.92
C VAL A 218 1.78 -3.86 -16.05
N THR A 219 0.90 -2.94 -16.45
CA THR A 219 0.70 -1.67 -15.74
C THR A 219 -0.65 -1.66 -15.06
N VAL A 220 -0.67 -1.23 -13.79
CA VAL A 220 -1.88 -0.93 -13.02
C VAL A 220 -1.91 0.57 -12.73
N THR A 221 -3.07 1.21 -12.88
CA THR A 221 -3.22 2.66 -12.68
C THR A 221 -4.26 2.97 -11.63
N PHE A 222 -3.88 3.80 -10.65
CA PHE A 222 -4.74 4.29 -9.59
C PHE A 222 -5.02 5.77 -9.80
N THR A 223 -6.25 6.17 -9.66
CA THR A 223 -6.61 7.60 -9.60
C THR A 223 -7.06 7.93 -8.19
N PHE A 224 -6.48 8.96 -7.60
CA PHE A 224 -6.83 9.41 -6.25
C PHE A 224 -6.70 10.92 -6.10
N ASN A 225 -7.48 11.48 -5.18
CA ASN A 225 -7.48 12.91 -4.88
C ASN A 225 -6.54 13.21 -3.70
N ALA A 226 -5.31 13.63 -4.01
CA ALA A 226 -4.33 13.96 -2.98
C ALA A 226 -4.73 15.18 -2.12
N ARG A 227 -5.66 16.03 -2.58
CA ARG A 227 -6.19 17.17 -1.77
C ARG A 227 -6.89 16.72 -0.48
N LEU A 228 -7.29 15.44 -0.38
CA LEU A 228 -7.86 14.87 0.84
C LEU A 228 -6.82 14.56 1.92
N ILE A 229 -5.56 14.51 1.54
CA ILE A 229 -4.43 14.24 2.44
C ILE A 229 -4.08 15.55 3.16
N ARG A 230 -4.09 15.54 4.50
CA ARG A 230 -3.90 16.73 5.36
C ARG A 230 -2.55 16.75 6.06
N GLU A 231 -1.83 15.65 6.05
CA GLU A 231 -0.50 15.52 6.66
C GLU A 231 0.42 14.78 5.69
N ASN A 232 1.71 15.08 5.77
CA ASN A 232 2.70 14.37 4.96
C ASN A 232 2.60 12.87 5.22
N THR A 233 2.39 12.09 4.17
CA THR A 233 2.27 10.63 4.26
C THR A 233 3.01 9.94 3.12
N SER A 234 3.03 8.61 3.15
CA SER A 234 3.50 7.78 2.05
C SER A 234 2.41 6.79 1.68
N LEU A 235 2.12 6.69 0.40
CA LEU A 235 1.22 5.71 -0.16
C LEU A 235 2.04 4.55 -0.73
N VAL A 236 1.62 3.33 -0.46
CA VAL A 236 2.29 2.10 -0.89
C VAL A 236 1.30 1.26 -1.68
N VAL A 237 1.70 0.76 -2.84
CA VAL A 237 0.83 -0.10 -3.65
C VAL A 237 1.02 -1.55 -3.23
N PHE A 238 -0.07 -2.26 -2.95
CA PHE A 238 -0.09 -3.72 -2.76
C PHE A 238 -0.74 -4.36 -3.95
N GLU A 239 -0.15 -5.45 -4.45
CA GLU A 239 -0.62 -6.15 -5.63
C GLU A 239 -0.90 -7.63 -5.34
N THR A 240 -1.99 -8.14 -5.91
CA THR A 240 -2.33 -9.57 -5.87
C THR A 240 -2.69 -10.06 -7.27
N LEU A 241 -2.02 -11.12 -7.70
CA LEU A 241 -2.24 -11.78 -8.99
C LEU A 241 -3.20 -12.96 -8.84
N TYR A 242 -4.23 -12.98 -9.69
CA TYR A 242 -5.23 -14.03 -9.74
C TYR A 242 -5.27 -14.73 -11.10
N LYS A 243 -5.66 -15.99 -11.09
CA LYS A 243 -6.06 -16.76 -12.27
C LYS A 243 -7.26 -17.63 -11.92
N ASP A 244 -8.32 -17.58 -12.76
CA ASP A 244 -9.57 -18.33 -12.55
C ASP A 244 -10.15 -18.11 -11.14
N GLY A 245 -10.00 -16.88 -10.58
CA GLY A 245 -10.46 -16.51 -9.24
C GLY A 245 -9.58 -17.03 -8.08
N LYS A 246 -8.50 -17.74 -8.37
CA LYS A 246 -7.54 -18.24 -7.38
C LYS A 246 -6.33 -17.31 -7.29
N GLU A 247 -5.94 -16.92 -6.06
CA GLU A 247 -4.73 -16.19 -5.79
C GLU A 247 -3.49 -17.02 -6.12
N LEU A 248 -2.55 -16.42 -6.88
CA LEU A 248 -1.30 -17.07 -7.29
C LEU A 248 -0.06 -16.44 -6.70
N ALA A 249 -0.03 -15.10 -6.61
CA ALA A 249 1.10 -14.35 -6.07
C ALA A 249 0.63 -13.04 -5.43
N VAL A 250 1.35 -12.58 -4.42
CA VAL A 250 1.09 -11.33 -3.70
C VAL A 250 2.40 -10.56 -3.54
N HIS A 251 2.37 -9.25 -3.77
CA HIS A 251 3.42 -8.33 -3.37
C HIS A 251 2.83 -7.27 -2.44
N ALA A 252 3.03 -7.41 -1.13
CA ALA A 252 2.39 -6.62 -0.08
C ALA A 252 3.36 -6.26 1.05
N ASP A 253 4.49 -5.65 0.70
CA ASP A 253 5.45 -5.12 1.68
C ASP A 253 5.24 -3.62 1.88
N ILE A 254 4.68 -3.22 3.02
CA ILE A 254 4.44 -1.82 3.40
C ILE A 254 5.74 -0.99 3.45
N ASN A 255 6.91 -1.63 3.53
CA ASN A 255 8.21 -0.98 3.61
C ASN A 255 8.96 -0.93 2.27
N ASP A 256 8.40 -1.52 1.22
CA ASP A 256 9.02 -1.48 -0.10
C ASP A 256 9.06 -0.05 -0.66
N ASN A 257 10.27 0.47 -0.86
CA ASN A 257 10.49 1.80 -1.43
C ASN A 257 10.15 1.83 -2.95
N GLY A 258 10.26 0.69 -3.63
CA GLY A 258 9.84 0.54 -5.03
C GLY A 258 8.35 0.81 -5.23
N GLN A 259 7.53 0.44 -4.26
CA GLN A 259 6.07 0.63 -4.26
C GLN A 259 5.61 1.93 -3.58
N THR A 260 6.53 2.69 -2.99
CA THR A 260 6.18 3.86 -2.18
C THR A 260 6.23 5.15 -3.00
N VAL A 261 5.15 5.95 -2.90
CA VAL A 261 5.09 7.34 -3.35
C VAL A 261 4.83 8.23 -2.14
N LYS A 262 5.69 9.24 -1.92
CA LYS A 262 5.55 10.21 -0.84
C LYS A 262 4.59 11.32 -1.25
N VAL A 263 3.65 11.64 -0.40
CA VAL A 263 2.72 12.75 -0.58
C VAL A 263 3.05 13.84 0.44
N LYS A 264 3.42 15.01 -0.05
CA LYS A 264 3.75 16.19 0.72
C LYS A 264 2.60 17.19 0.71
N VAL A 265 2.23 17.69 1.87
CA VAL A 265 1.19 18.73 2.00
C VAL A 265 1.84 20.10 1.89
N PRO A 266 1.29 21.04 1.07
CA PRO A 266 1.74 22.41 1.02
C PRO A 266 1.68 23.10 2.37
N GLU A 267 2.69 23.87 2.71
CA GLU A 267 2.72 24.69 3.91
C GLU A 267 3.10 26.12 3.54
N ILE A 268 2.53 27.09 4.24
CA ILE A 268 2.99 28.47 4.22
C ILE A 268 3.19 28.99 5.64
N GLY A 269 4.21 29.84 5.81
CA GLY A 269 4.46 30.60 7.01
C GLY A 269 4.83 32.03 6.62
N THR A 270 4.56 33.02 7.48
CA THR A 270 4.71 34.42 7.08
C THR A 270 5.37 35.25 8.14
N LYS A 271 5.94 36.42 7.71
CA LYS A 271 6.56 37.38 8.60
C LYS A 271 6.33 38.79 8.09
N ALA A 272 5.41 39.50 8.73
CA ALA A 272 5.06 40.87 8.37
C ALA A 272 5.96 41.92 9.04
N THR A 273 6.23 42.99 8.30
CA THR A 273 6.89 44.19 8.80
C THR A 273 6.26 45.44 8.19
N VAL A 274 6.38 46.57 8.88
CA VAL A 274 6.03 47.88 8.37
C VAL A 274 7.30 48.72 8.38
N ASP A 275 7.74 49.20 7.21
CA ASP A 275 9.02 49.92 7.02
C ASP A 275 10.23 49.16 7.69
N GLY A 276 10.21 47.81 7.59
CA GLY A 276 11.23 46.93 8.17
C GLY A 276 11.17 46.77 9.69
N LYS A 277 10.13 47.28 10.37
CA LYS A 277 9.93 47.23 11.82
C LYS A 277 8.62 46.53 12.17
N LYS A 278 8.44 46.19 13.44
CA LYS A 278 7.15 45.66 13.98
C LYS A 278 6.20 46.77 14.44
N GLU A 279 6.69 47.95 14.64
CA GLU A 279 5.88 49.12 15.07
C GLU A 279 6.32 50.38 14.34
N VAL A 280 5.37 51.20 13.93
CA VAL A 280 5.60 52.48 13.28
C VAL A 280 4.57 53.49 13.73
N THR A 281 4.97 54.79 13.79
CA THR A 281 4.03 55.93 13.91
C THR A 281 3.71 56.43 12.51
N ALA A 282 2.45 56.41 12.13
CA ALA A 282 2.03 56.79 10.79
C ALA A 282 0.72 57.60 10.80
N SER A 283 0.65 58.60 9.91
CA SER A 283 -0.50 59.48 9.71
C SER A 283 -0.94 59.60 8.26
N GLY A 284 -0.58 58.64 7.44
CA GLY A 284 -0.90 58.65 6.02
C GLY A 284 -0.61 57.29 5.40
N ARG A 285 -0.04 57.29 4.20
CA ARG A 285 0.24 56.06 3.45
C ARG A 285 1.25 55.19 4.18
N VAL A 286 0.83 53.98 4.48
CA VAL A 286 1.67 52.92 5.10
C VAL A 286 1.84 51.77 4.15
N LYS A 287 3.03 51.18 4.18
CA LYS A 287 3.41 49.99 3.44
C LYS A 287 3.72 48.83 4.43
N ILE A 288 2.92 47.80 4.42
CA ILE A 288 3.24 46.54 5.10
C ILE A 288 3.86 45.57 4.08
N GLU A 289 5.02 45.04 4.39
CA GLU A 289 5.68 44.01 3.62
C GLU A 289 5.58 42.70 4.39
N ASP A 290 5.13 41.67 3.71
CA ASP A 290 5.02 40.32 4.27
C ASP A 290 5.84 39.35 3.46
N ILE A 291 6.77 38.67 4.13
CA ILE A 291 7.57 37.58 3.56
C ILE A 291 6.83 36.29 3.81
N VAL A 292 6.31 35.70 2.74
CA VAL A 292 5.62 34.41 2.78
C VAL A 292 6.62 33.30 2.40
N SER A 293 6.99 32.48 3.36
CA SER A 293 7.73 31.23 3.10
C SER A 293 6.76 30.13 2.69
N TYR A 294 7.14 29.31 1.74
CA TYR A 294 6.35 28.14 1.30
C TYR A 294 7.19 26.88 1.31
N LYS A 295 6.52 25.71 1.49
CA LYS A 295 7.15 24.39 1.44
C LYS A 295 6.31 23.42 0.63
N ASN A 296 7.02 22.41 0.09
CA ASN A 296 6.44 21.25 -0.62
C ASN A 296 5.68 21.63 -1.90
N LEU A 297 5.93 22.77 -2.53
CA LEU A 297 5.29 23.12 -3.79
C LEU A 297 5.94 22.40 -4.98
N THR A 298 5.15 22.13 -6.03
CA THR A 298 5.68 21.56 -7.27
C THR A 298 6.35 22.67 -8.11
N PRO A 299 7.66 22.57 -8.42
CA PRO A 299 8.35 23.57 -9.25
C PRO A 299 7.70 23.74 -10.62
N GLY A 300 7.74 24.97 -11.15
CA GLY A 300 7.22 25.31 -12.46
C GLY A 300 5.69 25.39 -12.58
N LYS A 301 4.94 24.99 -11.55
CA LYS A 301 3.47 25.15 -11.49
C LYS A 301 3.12 26.56 -10.99
N GLU A 302 1.95 27.06 -11.40
CA GLU A 302 1.50 28.39 -11.01
C GLU A 302 0.71 28.33 -9.69
N TYR A 303 1.02 29.24 -8.79
CA TYR A 303 0.37 29.43 -7.50
C TYR A 303 0.00 30.90 -7.30
N ALA A 304 -1.03 31.14 -6.50
CA ALA A 304 -1.40 32.49 -6.08
C ALA A 304 -1.51 32.55 -4.55
N VAL A 305 -0.80 33.52 -3.94
CA VAL A 305 -1.00 33.89 -2.54
C VAL A 305 -1.93 35.08 -2.49
N LYS A 306 -2.96 35.01 -1.65
CA LYS A 306 -3.88 36.12 -1.35
C LYS A 306 -3.77 36.46 0.12
N GLY A 307 -3.52 37.73 0.41
CA GLY A 307 -3.41 38.24 1.77
C GLY A 307 -4.49 39.23 2.11
N VAL A 308 -4.86 39.29 3.39
CA VAL A 308 -5.78 40.23 3.97
C VAL A 308 -5.25 40.75 5.31
N LEU A 309 -5.37 42.05 5.56
CA LEU A 309 -5.04 42.65 6.85
C LEU A 309 -6.20 42.51 7.83
N MET A 310 -5.94 41.98 9.03
CA MET A 310 -6.91 41.77 10.07
C MET A 310 -6.63 42.73 11.26
N ASN A 311 -7.67 43.29 11.85
CA ASN A 311 -7.54 43.99 13.12
C ASN A 311 -7.46 42.95 14.25
N LYS A 312 -6.32 42.84 14.94
CA LYS A 312 -6.08 41.86 15.99
C LYS A 312 -7.11 41.93 17.14
N ALA A 313 -7.57 43.13 17.48
CA ALA A 313 -8.49 43.33 18.61
C ALA A 313 -9.91 42.86 18.30
N THR A 314 -10.36 42.98 17.06
CA THR A 314 -11.74 42.64 16.67
C THR A 314 -11.83 41.29 15.98
N GLY A 315 -10.71 40.80 15.39
CA GLY A 315 -10.72 39.62 14.56
C GLY A 315 -11.37 39.81 13.18
N GLU A 316 -11.69 41.05 12.81
CA GLU A 316 -12.35 41.41 11.56
C GLU A 316 -11.33 41.99 10.55
N PRO A 317 -11.59 41.95 9.24
CA PRO A 317 -10.76 42.61 8.25
C PRO A 317 -10.57 44.09 8.54
N LEU A 318 -9.34 44.57 8.41
CA LEU A 318 -9.06 46.00 8.53
C LEU A 318 -9.58 46.73 7.30
N LEU A 319 -10.31 47.80 7.53
CA LEU A 319 -10.93 48.63 6.48
C LEU A 319 -10.14 49.93 6.27
N ALA A 320 -9.88 50.29 5.01
CA ALA A 320 -9.49 51.62 4.57
C ALA A 320 -10.55 52.11 3.57
N ASP A 321 -11.11 53.31 3.80
CA ASP A 321 -12.22 53.85 2.99
C ASP A 321 -13.39 52.89 2.80
N GLY A 322 -13.70 52.13 3.85
CA GLY A 322 -14.80 51.13 3.87
C GLY A 322 -14.53 49.88 3.08
N LYS A 323 -13.32 49.66 2.59
CA LYS A 323 -12.91 48.45 1.86
C LYS A 323 -11.86 47.68 2.63
N GLU A 324 -11.91 46.33 2.54
CA GLU A 324 -10.89 45.45 3.09
C GLU A 324 -9.57 45.68 2.38
N ILE A 325 -8.49 45.67 3.16
CA ILE A 325 -7.12 45.81 2.61
C ILE A 325 -6.61 44.45 2.25
N ARG A 326 -6.56 44.16 0.94
CA ARG A 326 -6.16 42.89 0.36
C ARG A 326 -4.98 43.08 -0.59
N SER A 327 -4.19 42.03 -0.74
CA SER A 327 -3.13 41.92 -1.74
C SER A 327 -3.10 40.53 -2.33
N SER A 328 -2.57 40.37 -3.50
CA SER A 328 -2.34 39.05 -4.13
C SER A 328 -1.09 39.05 -4.98
N PHE A 329 -0.44 37.90 -5.03
CA PHE A 329 0.75 37.66 -5.84
C PHE A 329 0.71 36.29 -6.48
N THR A 330 0.93 36.22 -7.80
CA THR A 330 1.00 34.96 -8.55
C THR A 330 2.45 34.67 -8.88
N PHE A 331 2.88 33.40 -8.69
CA PHE A 331 4.27 33.00 -8.89
C PHE A 331 4.38 31.54 -9.35
N LYS A 332 5.55 31.20 -9.89
CA LYS A 332 5.94 29.82 -10.23
C LYS A 332 7.25 29.55 -9.47
N PRO A 333 7.23 28.65 -8.47
CA PRO A 333 8.44 28.32 -7.73
C PRO A 333 9.44 27.57 -8.61
N ASP A 334 10.72 27.86 -8.47
CA ASP A 334 11.81 27.10 -9.09
C ASP A 334 12.21 25.87 -8.25
N LYS A 335 11.86 25.91 -6.95
CA LYS A 335 12.16 24.86 -5.96
C LYS A 335 10.91 24.58 -5.10
N PRO A 336 10.83 23.39 -4.51
CA PRO A 336 9.70 23.05 -3.63
C PRO A 336 9.52 24.00 -2.45
N ASP A 337 10.63 24.53 -1.93
CA ASP A 337 10.66 25.43 -0.78
C ASP A 337 11.27 26.77 -1.18
N GLY A 338 10.72 27.86 -0.65
CA GLY A 338 11.22 29.20 -0.95
C GLY A 338 10.42 30.30 -0.25
N GLU A 339 10.62 31.53 -0.72
CA GLU A 339 9.96 32.71 -0.16
C GLU A 339 9.50 33.65 -1.30
N ILE A 340 8.39 34.36 -1.04
CA ILE A 340 7.89 35.45 -1.86
C ILE A 340 7.53 36.64 -0.98
N ASN A 341 7.41 37.83 -1.58
CA ASN A 341 6.99 39.03 -0.87
C ASN A 341 5.61 39.49 -1.35
N ILE A 342 4.70 39.75 -0.40
CA ILE A 342 3.44 40.44 -0.66
C ILE A 342 3.50 41.81 -0.01
N THR A 343 2.86 42.78 -0.64
CA THR A 343 2.84 44.17 -0.15
C THR A 343 1.42 44.68 -0.04
N PHE A 344 1.12 45.28 1.11
CA PHE A 344 -0.14 45.99 1.36
C PHE A 344 0.15 47.46 1.48
N VAL A 345 -0.62 48.27 0.79
CA VAL A 345 -0.50 49.76 0.85
C VAL A 345 -1.87 50.35 1.12
N PHE A 346 -2.00 51.17 2.18
CA PHE A 346 -3.24 51.80 2.54
C PHE A 346 -2.99 53.14 3.28
N ASP A 347 -4.02 53.93 3.44
CA ASP A 347 -4.00 55.17 4.23
C ASP A 347 -4.36 54.85 5.69
N ALA A 348 -3.40 55.04 6.60
CA ALA A 348 -3.56 54.83 8.03
C ALA A 348 -4.14 56.08 8.77
N SER A 349 -4.46 57.17 8.09
CA SER A 349 -5.02 58.42 8.71
C SER A 349 -6.32 58.16 9.45
N GLY A 350 -7.04 57.11 9.10
CA GLY A 350 -8.26 56.67 9.79
C GLY A 350 -8.03 56.02 11.15
N LEU A 351 -6.79 55.54 11.45
CA LEU A 351 -6.46 54.87 12.71
C LEU A 351 -6.22 55.93 13.80
N LYS A 352 -7.18 56.10 14.71
CA LYS A 352 -7.12 57.09 15.78
C LYS A 352 -6.50 56.58 17.08
N THR A 353 -6.30 55.29 17.20
CA THR A 353 -5.69 54.60 18.35
C THR A 353 -4.61 53.64 17.87
N ALA A 354 -3.72 53.24 18.77
CA ALA A 354 -2.77 52.18 18.50
C ALA A 354 -3.53 50.93 18.01
N THR A 355 -3.17 50.46 16.80
CA THR A 355 -3.84 49.36 16.16
C THR A 355 -2.85 48.26 15.85
N GLU A 356 -3.07 47.07 16.39
CA GLU A 356 -2.34 45.84 16.00
C GLU A 356 -3.03 45.19 14.81
N ILE A 357 -2.23 44.89 13.79
CA ILE A 357 -2.69 44.35 12.52
C ILE A 357 -2.00 43.01 12.34
N VAL A 358 -2.76 41.97 12.04
CA VAL A 358 -2.25 40.65 11.71
C VAL A 358 -2.51 40.41 10.23
N VAL A 359 -1.50 39.88 9.52
CA VAL A 359 -1.61 39.54 8.11
C VAL A 359 -2.04 38.09 8.00
N PHE A 360 -3.13 37.80 7.29
CA PHE A 360 -3.59 36.45 6.98
C PHE A 360 -3.32 36.15 5.51
N GLU A 361 -2.75 34.98 5.21
CA GLU A 361 -2.47 34.54 3.86
C GLU A 361 -3.11 33.21 3.57
N THR A 362 -3.51 33.06 2.32
CA THR A 362 -4.04 31.80 1.76
C THR A 362 -3.35 31.53 0.43
N LEU A 363 -2.83 30.32 0.29
CA LEU A 363 -2.20 29.83 -0.93
C LEU A 363 -3.22 29.06 -1.77
N TYR A 364 -3.27 29.39 -3.05
CA TYR A 364 -4.16 28.80 -4.04
C TYR A 364 -3.39 28.14 -5.18
N ARG A 365 -3.96 27.06 -5.72
CA ARG A 365 -3.60 26.49 -7.01
C ARG A 365 -4.86 26.21 -7.83
N ASP A 366 -4.89 26.65 -9.09
CA ASP A 366 -6.05 26.51 -9.99
C ASP A 366 -7.37 26.97 -9.35
N GLY A 367 -7.30 28.07 -8.58
CA GLY A 367 -8.45 28.64 -7.86
C GLY A 367 -8.88 27.90 -6.59
N THR A 368 -8.24 26.78 -6.25
CA THR A 368 -8.50 26.01 -5.03
C THR A 368 -7.51 26.37 -3.94
N GLU A 369 -8.00 26.61 -2.73
CA GLU A 369 -7.18 26.78 -1.52
C GLU A 369 -6.44 25.49 -1.20
N ILE A 370 -5.11 25.59 -0.98
CA ILE A 370 -4.25 24.43 -0.67
C ILE A 370 -3.49 24.57 0.64
N ALA A 371 -3.29 25.80 1.14
CA ALA A 371 -2.73 26.07 2.47
C ALA A 371 -3.17 27.46 2.94
N ALA A 372 -3.24 27.67 4.24
CA ALA A 372 -3.49 28.97 4.84
C ALA A 372 -2.65 29.19 6.09
N HIS A 373 -2.27 30.45 6.35
CA HIS A 373 -1.70 30.90 7.60
C HIS A 373 -2.55 32.03 8.14
N ALA A 374 -3.40 31.74 9.13
CA ALA A 374 -4.44 32.62 9.64
C ALA A 374 -4.59 32.50 11.16
N ASP A 375 -3.53 32.92 11.89
CA ASP A 375 -3.52 32.91 13.37
C ASP A 375 -3.45 34.35 13.92
N LEU A 376 -4.56 34.84 14.52
CA LEU A 376 -4.59 36.16 15.16
C LEU A 376 -3.57 36.35 16.28
N LYS A 377 -2.99 35.27 16.82
CA LYS A 377 -2.03 35.33 17.91
C LYS A 377 -0.59 35.28 17.43
N ASP A 378 -0.34 35.09 16.14
CA ASP A 378 1.00 35.03 15.60
C ASP A 378 1.69 36.39 15.64
N GLU A 379 2.67 36.54 16.53
CA GLU A 379 3.50 37.74 16.65
C GLU A 379 4.41 37.95 15.40
N GLY A 380 4.74 36.88 14.69
CA GLY A 380 5.47 36.93 13.41
C GLY A 380 4.70 37.69 12.33
N GLN A 381 3.37 37.55 12.31
CA GLN A 381 2.46 38.22 11.39
C GLN A 381 1.91 39.57 11.92
N THR A 382 2.18 39.89 13.20
CA THR A 382 1.63 41.09 13.82
C THR A 382 2.54 42.30 13.58
N VAL A 383 1.96 43.40 13.16
CA VAL A 383 2.56 44.76 13.14
C VAL A 383 1.69 45.71 13.88
N LYS A 384 2.24 46.80 14.45
CA LYS A 384 1.53 47.79 15.21
C LYS A 384 1.67 49.20 14.59
N ILE A 385 0.58 49.85 14.36
CA ILE A 385 0.54 51.22 13.89
C ILE A 385 0.08 52.14 15.03
N MET A 386 0.93 53.11 15.37
CA MET A 386 0.66 54.16 16.34
C MET A 386 0.16 55.41 15.61
N PRO A 387 -0.91 56.03 16.01
CA PRO A 387 -1.23 57.37 15.51
C PRO A 387 -0.19 58.38 16.01
N PRO A 388 0.07 59.45 15.24
CA PRO A 388 0.94 60.49 15.72
C PRO A 388 0.37 61.11 17.02
N THR A 389 1.23 61.37 17.97
CA THR A 389 0.87 62.15 19.15
C THR A 389 0.36 63.47 18.66
N PRO A 390 -0.85 63.96 19.09
CA PRO A 390 -1.25 65.32 18.76
C PRO A 390 -0.15 66.26 19.23
N ASP A 391 0.29 67.17 18.36
CA ASP A 391 1.14 68.28 18.79
C ASP A 391 0.39 68.95 19.93
N ASN A 392 0.95 68.87 21.13
CA ASN A 392 0.43 69.58 22.26
C ASN A 392 0.56 71.08 21.87
N PRO A 393 -0.50 71.86 21.66
CA PRO A 393 -0.32 73.24 21.37
C PRO A 393 0.51 73.80 22.52
N GLN A 394 1.68 74.38 22.24
CA GLN A 394 2.42 75.18 23.21
C GLN A 394 1.51 76.36 23.56
N THR A 395 0.53 76.17 24.44
CA THR A 395 -0.06 77.27 25.13
C THR A 395 1.05 77.85 25.99
N GLY A 396 1.53 79.03 25.59
CA GLY A 396 2.54 79.77 26.34
C GLY A 396 1.95 80.22 27.70
N ASP A 397 1.64 79.23 28.54
CA ASP A 397 1.28 79.43 29.91
C ASP A 397 2.55 79.27 30.77
N ASN A 398 3.16 80.36 31.12
CA ASN A 398 4.26 80.43 32.11
C ASN A 398 3.71 80.18 33.53
N SER A 399 2.67 79.40 33.69
CA SER A 399 2.22 79.01 35.00
C SER A 399 3.26 78.02 35.59
N ASN A 400 3.88 78.45 36.63
CA ASN A 400 4.89 77.80 37.41
C ASN A 400 4.55 76.30 37.64
N LEU A 401 4.92 75.40 36.74
CA LEU A 401 4.76 73.97 36.90
C LEU A 401 5.37 73.49 38.23
N GLY A 402 6.47 74.16 38.70
CA GLY A 402 7.06 73.95 39.97
C GLY A 402 6.15 74.21 41.17
N PHE A 403 5.24 75.21 41.06
CA PHE A 403 4.28 75.49 42.10
C PHE A 403 3.22 74.40 42.23
N TRP A 404 2.70 73.87 41.13
CA TRP A 404 1.71 72.77 41.11
C TRP A 404 2.31 71.42 41.49
N ILE A 405 3.57 71.14 41.15
CA ILE A 405 4.28 69.98 41.64
C ILE A 405 4.52 70.06 43.12
N GLY A 406 4.86 71.25 43.66
CA GLY A 406 5.03 71.48 45.09
C GLY A 406 3.71 71.25 45.86
N LEU A 407 2.59 71.75 45.36
CA LEU A 407 1.26 71.54 45.95
C LEU A 407 0.81 70.05 45.95
N GLY A 408 1.13 69.34 44.84
CA GLY A 408 0.85 67.91 44.74
C GLY A 408 1.66 67.08 45.74
N ALA A 409 2.93 67.45 46.00
CA ALA A 409 3.76 66.79 46.96
C ALA A 409 3.31 67.00 48.42
N VAL A 410 2.82 68.22 48.74
CA VAL A 410 2.22 68.50 50.04
C VAL A 410 0.89 67.74 50.26
N ALA A 411 0.08 67.60 49.23
CA ALA A 411 -1.18 66.83 49.34
C ALA A 411 -0.92 65.32 49.52
N LEU A 412 0.08 64.79 48.80
CA LEU A 412 0.49 63.39 48.99
C LEU A 412 1.11 63.14 50.36
N GLY A 413 1.95 64.08 50.85
CA GLY A 413 2.53 64.00 52.20
C GLY A 413 1.47 64.02 53.29
N GLY A 414 0.41 64.88 53.13
CA GLY A 414 -0.72 64.96 54.05
C GLY A 414 -1.55 63.65 54.06
N LEU A 415 -1.77 63.03 52.89
CA LEU A 415 -2.52 61.77 52.80
C LEU A 415 -1.76 60.61 53.47
N VAL A 416 -0.44 60.53 53.32
CA VAL A 416 0.38 59.54 53.99
C VAL A 416 0.41 59.73 55.48
N ALA A 417 0.46 60.99 56.00
CA ALA A 417 0.37 61.31 57.43
C ALA A 417 -0.96 60.86 58.04
N VAL A 418 -2.09 61.11 57.34
CA VAL A 418 -3.45 60.71 57.80
C VAL A 418 -3.58 59.18 57.80
N ILE A 419 -2.98 58.46 56.83
CA ILE A 419 -2.98 56.98 56.81
C ILE A 419 -2.14 56.46 57.97
N ILE A 420 -0.96 57.03 58.25
CA ILE A 420 -0.09 56.60 59.37
C ILE A 420 -0.80 56.83 60.72
N ILE A 421 -1.49 57.98 60.93
CA ILE A 421 -2.25 58.27 62.12
C ILE A 421 -3.43 57.28 62.27
N ARG A 422 -4.15 56.97 61.25
CA ARG A 422 -5.25 55.98 61.29
C ARG A 422 -4.79 54.56 61.56
N VAL A 423 -3.62 54.16 61.07
CA VAL A 423 -3.03 52.82 61.33
C VAL A 423 -2.52 52.75 62.76
N LYS A 424 -2.02 53.87 63.31
CA LYS A 424 -1.53 53.91 64.72
C LYS A 424 -2.69 53.91 65.73
N SER A 425 -3.83 54.63 65.42
CA SER A 425 -5.00 54.60 66.31
C SER A 425 -5.76 53.27 66.31
N ARG A 426 -5.64 52.45 65.27
CA ARG A 426 -6.18 51.09 65.25
C ARG A 426 -5.35 50.05 66.01
N LYS A 427 -4.05 50.32 66.23
CA LYS A 427 -3.21 49.43 67.03
C LYS A 427 -3.36 49.64 68.52
N ASP A 428 -3.87 50.84 68.98
CA ASP A 428 -4.09 51.14 70.37
C ASP A 428 -5.50 50.70 70.87
N GLU A 429 -6.40 50.21 69.93
CA GLU A 429 -7.70 49.60 70.27
C GLU A 429 -7.70 48.06 70.41
N ASP A 430 -6.65 47.39 69.93
CA ASP A 430 -6.54 45.93 70.05
C ASP A 430 -5.69 45.41 71.21
N ASP A 431 -5.22 46.33 72.11
CA ASP A 431 -4.44 46.00 73.29
C ASP A 431 -5.13 46.40 74.64
N GLU A 432 -6.48 46.48 74.76
CA GLU A 432 -7.25 46.50 76.00
C GLU A 432 -8.16 45.31 76.18
#